data_7b2c755c58fab2eb61f6431b1ff37628
#
_entry.id   7b2c755c58fab2eb61f6431b1ff37628
#
_cell.length_a   1.000
_cell.length_b   1.000
_cell.length_c   1.000
_cell.angle_alpha   90.00
_cell.angle_beta   90.00
_cell.angle_gamma   90.00
#
_symmetry.space_group_name_H-M   'P 1'
#
loop_
_entity.id
_entity.type
_entity.pdbx_description
1 polymer ?
#
loop_
_entity_poly.entity_id
_entity_poly.type
_entity_poly.pdbx_seq_one_letter_code
_entity_poly.pdbx_strand_id
1 'polypeptide(L)'
;MSGVLPHQRPTAPNTIEDERVGTITRRTVLTGAAVTAAVTVAAIDIPAHAHSVDVNSPEHMVLFVLLSSALTGIAPKKLAPGFKLQSSNPPTVPPPPIDLSKSIPGSDPVDVKREYVTWANEKYPSGLEYLLGLVRKNLNASKRDEAIIAALQFDDDDKTKTSSDVDAKYLARSIVLMWYLSAWYEPTELKALRKELPQDPTRTPKFQIISPKAYTQAWALRVAQAHPMGFSEMQFGYWTRPPNDIHDFIGG
;
A
#
# COMPACT_ATOMS: atom_id res chain seq x y z
N MET A 1 -71.03 29.69 5.34
CA MET A 1 -70.55 29.80 3.95
C MET A 1 -69.06 30.02 4.00
N SER A 2 -68.33 28.94 3.86
CA SER A 2 -66.85 28.95 3.96
C SER A 2 -66.26 28.86 2.56
N GLY A 3 -65.58 29.90 2.17
CA GLY A 3 -64.85 29.94 0.89
C GLY A 3 -63.46 29.36 1.01
N VAL A 4 -63.21 28.27 0.28
CA VAL A 4 -61.89 27.65 0.14
C VAL A 4 -61.14 28.33 -1.00
N LEU A 5 -59.99 28.92 -0.73
CA LEU A 5 -59.09 29.48 -1.73
C LEU A 5 -58.18 28.37 -2.29
N PRO A 6 -57.93 28.32 -3.61
CA PRO A 6 -57.05 27.33 -4.19
C PRO A 6 -55.57 27.74 -4.02
N HIS A 7 -54.78 26.79 -3.59
CA HIS A 7 -53.32 26.88 -3.56
C HIS A 7 -52.73 26.90 -4.98
N GLN A 8 -52.13 28.00 -5.36
CA GLN A 8 -51.28 28.08 -6.56
C GLN A 8 -49.91 27.48 -6.25
N ARG A 9 -49.49 26.50 -7.05
CA ARG A 9 -48.11 26.01 -7.12
C ARG A 9 -47.23 27.02 -7.85
N PRO A 10 -46.06 27.37 -7.34
CA PRO A 10 -45.08 28.08 -8.14
C PRO A 10 -44.36 27.11 -9.08
N THR A 11 -44.43 27.42 -10.36
CA THR A 11 -43.60 26.85 -11.42
C THR A 11 -42.19 27.41 -11.28
N ALA A 12 -41.19 26.56 -11.05
CA ALA A 12 -39.79 26.94 -11.13
C ALA A 12 -39.28 26.74 -12.56
N PRO A 13 -38.62 27.72 -13.15
CA PRO A 13 -37.70 27.48 -14.25
C PRO A 13 -36.30 27.35 -13.70
N ASN A 14 -35.64 26.23 -13.85
CA ASN A 14 -34.19 26.18 -13.77
C ASN A 14 -33.65 25.24 -14.80
N THR A 15 -33.33 25.82 -15.92
CA THR A 15 -32.34 25.32 -16.85
C THR A 15 -30.99 25.47 -16.13
N ILE A 16 -30.49 24.39 -15.57
CA ILE A 16 -29.10 24.30 -15.13
C ILE A 16 -28.32 23.84 -16.35
N GLU A 17 -27.47 24.73 -16.84
CA GLU A 17 -26.45 24.45 -17.82
C GLU A 17 -25.55 23.35 -17.28
N ASP A 18 -25.42 22.31 -18.09
CA ASP A 18 -24.60 21.11 -17.84
C ASP A 18 -23.12 21.49 -17.94
N GLU A 19 -22.57 22.02 -16.85
CA GLU A 19 -21.11 22.14 -16.71
C GLU A 19 -20.53 20.72 -16.62
N ARG A 20 -19.98 20.26 -17.74
CA ARG A 20 -19.22 19.03 -17.83
C ARG A 20 -18.04 19.09 -16.89
N VAL A 21 -18.27 18.64 -15.66
CA VAL A 21 -17.19 18.26 -14.73
C VAL A 21 -16.41 17.14 -15.41
N GLY A 22 -15.25 17.50 -15.91
CA GLY A 22 -14.34 16.55 -16.54
C GLY A 22 -13.99 15.45 -15.56
N THR A 23 -14.50 14.27 -15.85
CA THR A 23 -14.15 13.04 -15.14
C THR A 23 -12.65 12.82 -15.34
N ILE A 24 -11.84 13.19 -14.35
CA ILE A 24 -10.40 12.85 -14.32
C ILE A 24 -10.32 11.34 -14.12
N THR A 25 -10.33 10.63 -15.21
CA THR A 25 -10.08 9.18 -15.21
C THR A 25 -8.61 8.98 -14.85
N ARG A 26 -8.34 8.29 -13.75
CA ARG A 26 -6.99 7.89 -13.28
C ARG A 26 -6.12 7.19 -14.35
N ARG A 27 -6.65 6.93 -15.53
CA ARG A 27 -5.95 6.33 -16.66
C ARG A 27 -5.06 7.29 -17.47
N THR A 28 -5.22 8.60 -17.34
CA THR A 28 -4.55 9.57 -18.23
C THR A 28 -3.18 10.04 -17.72
N VAL A 29 -2.77 9.67 -16.51
CA VAL A 29 -1.47 10.09 -15.94
C VAL A 29 -0.31 9.13 -16.28
N LEU A 30 -0.60 7.96 -16.87
CA LEU A 30 0.41 6.92 -17.14
C LEU A 30 0.82 6.77 -18.61
N THR A 31 0.37 7.67 -19.51
CA THR A 31 0.77 7.64 -20.93
C THR A 31 1.79 8.75 -21.26
N GLY A 32 2.94 8.72 -20.61
CA GLY A 32 4.00 9.67 -20.91
C GLY A 32 5.38 9.13 -20.59
N ALA A 33 6.07 8.67 -21.64
CA ALA A 33 7.46 8.25 -21.72
C ALA A 33 7.69 6.73 -21.67
N ALA A 34 7.46 6.08 -22.81
CA ALA A 34 8.16 4.85 -23.15
C ALA A 34 9.64 5.18 -23.41
N VAL A 35 10.46 5.17 -22.38
CA VAL A 35 11.90 5.04 -22.51
C VAL A 35 12.19 3.55 -22.53
N THR A 36 12.37 2.99 -23.72
CA THR A 36 12.89 1.64 -23.94
C THR A 36 14.36 1.60 -23.53
N ALA A 37 14.64 1.46 -22.25
CA ALA A 37 15.91 0.94 -21.77
C ALA A 37 15.79 -0.59 -21.78
N ALA A 38 16.36 -1.22 -22.82
CA ALA A 38 16.54 -2.67 -22.85
C ALA A 38 17.50 -3.07 -21.73
N VAL A 39 16.94 -3.34 -20.55
CA VAL A 39 17.67 -4.02 -19.47
C VAL A 39 17.58 -5.51 -19.77
N THR A 40 18.66 -6.08 -20.26
CA THR A 40 18.86 -7.52 -20.34
C THR A 40 18.77 -8.08 -18.92
N VAL A 41 17.62 -8.61 -18.56
CA VAL A 41 17.40 -9.31 -17.29
C VAL A 41 18.05 -10.68 -17.44
N ALA A 42 19.30 -10.82 -16.96
CA ALA A 42 19.88 -12.13 -16.72
C ALA A 42 18.98 -12.85 -15.72
N ALA A 43 18.43 -13.99 -16.11
CA ALA A 43 17.73 -14.88 -15.19
C ALA A 43 18.72 -15.28 -14.08
N ILE A 44 18.46 -14.78 -12.87
CA ILE A 44 19.20 -15.21 -11.69
C ILE A 44 18.52 -16.48 -11.22
N ASP A 45 19.17 -17.63 -11.41
CA ASP A 45 18.86 -18.85 -10.69
C ASP A 45 19.04 -18.56 -9.18
N ILE A 46 17.94 -18.31 -8.51
CA ILE A 46 17.93 -18.23 -7.05
C ILE A 46 17.96 -19.68 -6.57
N PRO A 47 19.02 -20.12 -5.89
CA PRO A 47 19.06 -21.47 -5.36
C PRO A 47 17.88 -21.67 -4.39
N ALA A 48 17.20 -22.78 -4.53
CA ALA A 48 16.00 -23.16 -3.77
C ALA A 48 16.31 -23.52 -2.30
N HIS A 49 17.03 -22.67 -1.63
CA HIS A 49 17.11 -22.68 -0.17
C HIS A 49 16.19 -21.54 0.31
N ALA A 50 14.97 -21.91 0.65
CA ALA A 50 14.01 -21.04 1.30
C ALA A 50 14.64 -20.57 2.63
N HIS A 51 15.41 -19.49 2.58
CA HIS A 51 15.77 -18.76 3.77
C HIS A 51 14.49 -18.10 4.28
N SER A 52 13.94 -18.63 5.36
CA SER A 52 12.79 -17.98 6.00
C SER A 52 13.19 -16.56 6.39
N VAL A 53 12.32 -15.60 6.10
CA VAL A 53 12.54 -14.21 6.49
C VAL A 53 12.64 -14.16 8.02
N ASP A 54 13.78 -13.73 8.53
CA ASP A 54 13.91 -13.47 9.96
C ASP A 54 13.24 -12.14 10.30
N VAL A 55 12.07 -12.21 10.91
CA VAL A 55 11.28 -11.03 11.32
C VAL A 55 11.96 -10.18 12.41
N ASN A 56 12.98 -10.72 13.06
CA ASN A 56 13.79 -10.01 14.05
C ASN A 56 15.03 -9.35 13.43
N SER A 57 15.36 -9.70 12.20
CA SER A 57 16.48 -9.10 11.48
C SER A 57 16.21 -7.62 11.19
N PRO A 58 17.07 -6.69 11.65
CA PRO A 58 16.96 -5.28 11.30
C PRO A 58 16.98 -5.06 9.78
N GLU A 59 17.78 -5.83 9.04
CA GLU A 59 17.85 -5.77 7.59
C GLU A 59 16.52 -6.11 6.94
N HIS A 60 15.91 -7.25 7.30
CA HIS A 60 14.62 -7.65 6.74
C HIS A 60 13.51 -6.65 7.09
N MET A 61 13.54 -6.07 8.28
CA MET A 61 12.60 -5.03 8.68
C MET A 61 12.78 -3.76 7.85
N VAL A 62 14.02 -3.33 7.58
CA VAL A 62 14.30 -2.18 6.70
C VAL A 62 13.77 -2.46 5.30
N LEU A 63 14.06 -3.63 4.73
CA LEU A 63 13.56 -4.02 3.40
C LEU A 63 12.03 -4.05 3.36
N PHE A 64 11.38 -4.55 4.41
CA PHE A 64 9.91 -4.58 4.50
C PHE A 64 9.31 -3.17 4.56
N VAL A 65 9.91 -2.25 5.31
CA VAL A 65 9.46 -0.85 5.36
C VAL A 65 9.62 -0.16 4.00
N LEU A 66 10.75 -0.41 3.30
CA LEU A 66 10.98 0.13 1.96
C LEU A 66 10.00 -0.46 0.93
N LEU A 67 9.75 -1.77 0.98
CA LEU A 67 8.72 -2.42 0.18
C LEU A 67 7.36 -1.78 0.41
N SER A 68 6.97 -1.67 1.68
CA SER A 68 5.69 -1.10 2.08
C SER A 68 5.54 0.33 1.59
N SER A 69 6.59 1.13 1.70
CA SER A 69 6.63 2.52 1.19
C SER A 69 6.42 2.57 -0.33
N ALA A 70 7.17 1.76 -1.09
CA ALA A 70 7.02 1.69 -2.53
C ALA A 70 5.60 1.28 -2.95
N LEU A 71 5.02 0.28 -2.28
CA LEU A 71 3.69 -0.24 -2.59
C LEU A 71 2.55 0.71 -2.22
N THR A 72 2.66 1.41 -1.10
CA THR A 72 1.59 2.25 -0.56
C THR A 72 1.70 3.72 -0.96
N GLY A 73 2.90 4.17 -1.37
CA GLY A 73 3.21 5.58 -1.58
C GLY A 73 3.38 6.37 -0.28
N ILE A 74 3.38 5.70 0.89
CA ILE A 74 3.53 6.34 2.19
C ILE A 74 5.01 6.39 2.54
N ALA A 75 5.51 7.57 2.95
CA ALA A 75 6.92 7.73 3.28
C ALA A 75 7.38 6.76 4.38
N PRO A 76 8.61 6.17 4.28
CA PRO A 76 9.11 5.18 5.24
C PRO A 76 9.06 5.65 6.69
N LYS A 77 9.39 6.92 6.94
CA LYS A 77 9.34 7.54 8.29
C LYS A 77 7.93 7.63 8.89
N LYS A 78 6.89 7.54 8.05
CA LYS A 78 5.48 7.52 8.50
C LYS A 78 5.01 6.10 8.80
N LEU A 79 5.50 5.11 8.04
CA LEU A 79 5.24 3.69 8.29
C LEU A 79 6.01 3.17 9.51
N ALA A 80 7.21 3.71 9.74
CA ALA A 80 8.11 3.35 10.82
C ALA A 80 8.73 4.62 11.43
N PRO A 81 8.08 5.26 12.40
CA PRO A 81 8.61 6.44 13.09
C PRO A 81 10.03 6.18 13.58
N GLY A 82 10.94 7.13 13.32
CA GLY A 82 12.37 6.96 13.61
C GLY A 82 13.16 6.17 12.55
N PHE A 83 12.54 5.77 11.45
CA PHE A 83 13.22 5.11 10.33
C PHE A 83 14.35 5.96 9.75
N LYS A 84 15.53 5.34 9.58
CA LYS A 84 16.72 5.98 9.00
C LYS A 84 17.42 5.01 8.06
N LEU A 85 17.62 5.43 6.81
CA LEU A 85 18.53 4.77 5.89
C LEU A 85 19.91 5.37 6.05
N GLN A 86 20.91 4.51 6.18
CA GLN A 86 22.31 4.92 6.27
C GLN A 86 23.04 4.62 4.97
N SER A 87 23.73 5.62 4.45
CA SER A 87 24.63 5.44 3.33
C SER A 87 26.03 5.07 3.82
N SER A 88 26.67 4.14 3.12
CA SER A 88 27.99 3.61 3.51
C SER A 88 29.14 4.60 3.29
N ASN A 89 28.92 5.64 2.48
CA ASN A 89 29.92 6.66 2.14
C ASN A 89 29.35 8.08 2.33
N PRO A 90 30.19 9.12 2.45
CA PRO A 90 29.74 10.48 2.46
C PRO A 90 28.97 10.84 1.17
N PRO A 91 28.12 11.87 1.20
CA PRO A 91 27.31 12.27 0.05
C PRO A 91 28.18 12.55 -1.18
N THR A 92 27.91 11.85 -2.25
CA THR A 92 28.55 12.02 -3.56
C THR A 92 27.50 12.08 -4.66
N VAL A 93 27.89 12.36 -5.88
CA VAL A 93 27.02 12.26 -7.03
C VAL A 93 27.61 11.20 -7.97
N PRO A 94 27.01 10.02 -8.13
CA PRO A 94 25.71 9.55 -7.61
C PRO A 94 25.70 9.32 -6.08
N PRO A 95 24.51 9.23 -5.46
CA PRO A 95 24.40 9.00 -4.03
C PRO A 95 25.09 7.69 -3.61
N PRO A 96 25.68 7.66 -2.42
CA PRO A 96 26.40 6.49 -1.96
C PRO A 96 25.49 5.29 -1.74
N PRO A 97 26.01 4.05 -1.82
CA PRO A 97 25.24 2.84 -1.55
C PRO A 97 24.61 2.85 -0.15
N ILE A 98 23.42 2.28 -0.04
CA ILE A 98 22.73 2.12 1.25
C ILE A 98 23.37 0.96 2.01
N ASP A 99 23.74 1.21 3.26
CA ASP A 99 24.24 0.20 4.18
C ASP A 99 23.12 -0.29 5.10
N LEU A 100 22.54 -1.44 4.76
CA LEU A 100 21.46 -2.04 5.53
C LEU A 100 21.89 -2.46 6.93
N SER A 101 23.17 -2.76 7.14
CA SER A 101 23.68 -3.18 8.47
C SER A 101 23.64 -2.03 9.48
N LYS A 102 23.68 -0.79 9.01
CA LYS A 102 23.63 0.43 9.82
C LYS A 102 22.29 1.14 9.77
N SER A 103 21.39 0.71 8.88
CA SER A 103 20.07 1.30 8.77
C SER A 103 19.18 0.91 9.95
N ILE A 104 18.35 1.87 10.39
CA ILE A 104 17.49 1.70 11.56
C ILE A 104 16.07 1.43 11.07
N PRO A 105 15.45 0.30 11.46
CA PRO A 105 14.10 -0.07 11.00
C PRO A 105 12.98 0.84 11.51
N GLY A 106 13.30 1.79 12.38
CA GLY A 106 12.34 2.65 13.06
C GLY A 106 11.80 2.00 14.33
N SER A 107 11.47 2.85 15.31
CA SER A 107 10.82 2.46 16.55
C SER A 107 9.52 3.23 16.69
N ASP A 108 8.45 2.55 17.08
CA ASP A 108 7.20 3.17 17.46
C ASP A 108 6.57 2.36 18.62
N PRO A 109 5.75 2.99 19.46
CA PRO A 109 5.16 2.29 20.62
C PRO A 109 4.22 1.16 20.23
N VAL A 110 3.71 1.19 19.00
CA VAL A 110 2.75 0.23 18.50
C VAL A 110 3.39 -0.87 17.67
N ASP A 111 4.50 -0.62 17.01
CA ASP A 111 5.28 -1.55 16.16
C ASP A 111 4.44 -2.38 15.17
N VAL A 112 3.49 -1.72 14.49
CA VAL A 112 2.58 -2.37 13.53
C VAL A 112 3.32 -3.04 12.38
N LYS A 113 4.46 -2.48 11.95
CA LYS A 113 5.29 -3.08 10.91
C LYS A 113 5.76 -4.48 11.26
N ARG A 114 6.06 -4.74 12.56
CA ARG A 114 6.46 -6.06 13.03
C ARG A 114 5.30 -7.05 12.96
N GLU A 115 4.12 -6.64 13.39
CA GLU A 115 2.92 -7.48 13.25
C GLU A 115 2.67 -7.84 11.78
N TYR A 116 2.80 -6.88 10.88
CA TYR A 116 2.55 -7.08 9.45
C TYR A 116 3.58 -7.99 8.79
N VAL A 117 4.88 -7.81 9.06
CA VAL A 117 5.91 -8.68 8.49
C VAL A 117 5.82 -10.09 9.07
N THR A 118 5.51 -10.22 10.37
CA THR A 118 5.30 -11.53 11.02
C THR A 118 4.13 -12.25 10.36
N TRP A 119 3.00 -11.59 10.21
CA TRP A 119 1.81 -12.16 9.57
C TRP A 119 2.07 -12.60 8.13
N ALA A 120 2.70 -11.73 7.33
CA ALA A 120 3.03 -12.05 5.94
C ALA A 120 4.02 -13.23 5.85
N ASN A 121 5.01 -13.31 6.75
CA ASN A 121 5.97 -14.39 6.80
C ASN A 121 5.33 -15.73 7.22
N GLU A 122 4.42 -15.72 8.17
CA GLU A 122 3.69 -16.92 8.59
C GLU A 122 2.79 -17.47 7.48
N LYS A 123 2.15 -16.59 6.72
CA LYS A 123 1.19 -16.97 5.67
C LYS A 123 1.87 -17.30 4.34
N TYR A 124 2.88 -16.52 3.95
CA TYR A 124 3.52 -16.59 2.63
C TYR A 124 5.03 -16.37 2.70
N PRO A 125 5.80 -17.24 3.39
CA PRO A 125 7.24 -17.02 3.61
C PRO A 125 8.04 -16.86 2.31
N SER A 126 7.86 -17.74 1.34
CA SER A 126 8.60 -17.69 0.06
C SER A 126 8.23 -16.46 -0.77
N GLY A 127 6.94 -16.06 -0.77
CA GLY A 127 6.50 -14.86 -1.47
C GLY A 127 7.05 -13.59 -0.82
N LEU A 128 7.11 -13.55 0.52
CA LEU A 128 7.70 -12.42 1.23
C LEU A 128 9.21 -12.34 0.96
N GLU A 129 9.93 -13.45 1.02
CA GLU A 129 11.36 -13.49 0.67
C GLU A 129 11.61 -12.98 -0.74
N TYR A 130 10.82 -13.42 -1.72
CA TYR A 130 10.88 -12.92 -3.09
C TYR A 130 10.71 -11.40 -3.16
N LEU A 131 9.71 -10.85 -2.48
CA LEU A 131 9.45 -9.39 -2.45
C LEU A 131 10.60 -8.62 -1.78
N LEU A 132 11.15 -9.12 -0.67
CA LEU A 132 12.31 -8.50 -0.02
C LEU A 132 13.56 -8.58 -0.91
N GLY A 133 13.74 -9.69 -1.63
CA GLY A 133 14.78 -9.86 -2.65
C GLY A 133 14.66 -8.83 -3.78
N LEU A 134 13.45 -8.55 -4.23
CA LEU A 134 13.18 -7.52 -5.23
C LEU A 134 13.60 -6.12 -4.73
N VAL A 135 13.31 -5.79 -3.48
CA VAL A 135 13.77 -4.53 -2.86
C VAL A 135 15.29 -4.49 -2.78
N ARG A 136 15.92 -5.58 -2.29
CA ARG A 136 17.38 -5.68 -2.17
C ARG A 136 18.07 -5.47 -3.51
N LYS A 137 17.56 -6.08 -4.57
CA LYS A 137 18.08 -5.93 -5.95
C LYS A 137 18.03 -4.47 -6.42
N ASN A 138 17.01 -3.72 -6.04
CA ASN A 138 16.80 -2.34 -6.47
C ASN A 138 17.24 -1.30 -5.42
N LEU A 139 17.86 -1.71 -4.33
CA LEU A 139 18.10 -0.87 -3.14
C LEU A 139 18.78 0.46 -3.48
N ASN A 140 19.78 0.41 -4.35
CA ASN A 140 20.60 1.56 -4.75
C ASN A 140 20.19 2.18 -6.10
N ALA A 141 19.07 1.74 -6.68
CA ALA A 141 18.55 2.33 -7.90
C ALA A 141 18.03 3.75 -7.63
N SER A 142 18.32 4.69 -8.53
CA SER A 142 17.86 6.08 -8.42
C SER A 142 16.33 6.20 -8.39
N LYS A 143 15.63 5.23 -9.00
CA LYS A 143 14.18 5.12 -9.06
C LYS A 143 13.72 3.78 -8.48
N ARG A 144 14.19 3.47 -7.28
CA ARG A 144 13.93 2.18 -6.61
C ARG A 144 12.45 1.83 -6.55
N ASP A 145 11.63 2.74 -6.06
CA ASP A 145 10.21 2.49 -5.81
C ASP A 145 9.45 2.27 -7.13
N GLU A 146 9.78 3.05 -8.17
CA GLU A 146 9.26 2.84 -9.52
C GLU A 146 9.67 1.47 -10.09
N ALA A 147 10.92 1.06 -9.89
CA ALA A 147 11.43 -0.24 -10.37
C ALA A 147 10.73 -1.42 -9.66
N ILE A 148 10.47 -1.30 -8.35
CA ILE A 148 9.72 -2.31 -7.58
C ILE A 148 8.29 -2.42 -8.10
N ILE A 149 7.60 -1.28 -8.30
CA ILE A 149 6.23 -1.24 -8.81
C ILE A 149 6.18 -1.83 -10.23
N ALA A 150 7.08 -1.42 -11.11
CA ALA A 150 7.14 -1.92 -12.49
C ALA A 150 7.34 -3.44 -12.56
N ALA A 151 8.14 -4.02 -11.66
CA ALA A 151 8.35 -5.45 -11.60
C ALA A 151 7.08 -6.24 -11.21
N LEU A 152 6.12 -5.60 -10.56
CA LEU A 152 4.85 -6.19 -10.09
C LEU A 152 3.65 -5.80 -10.97
N GLN A 153 3.84 -4.90 -11.95
CA GLN A 153 2.81 -4.45 -12.90
C GLN A 153 2.88 -5.27 -14.19
N PHE A 154 2.17 -6.38 -14.24
CA PHE A 154 2.03 -7.21 -15.43
C PHE A 154 0.64 -7.85 -15.44
N ASP A 155 0.21 -8.36 -16.58
CA ASP A 155 -1.03 -9.12 -16.69
C ASP A 155 -0.84 -10.56 -16.22
N ASP A 156 -1.89 -11.16 -15.66
CA ASP A 156 -1.80 -12.51 -15.06
C ASP A 156 -1.59 -13.63 -16.10
N ASP A 157 -1.85 -13.33 -17.36
CA ASP A 157 -1.65 -14.20 -18.52
C ASP A 157 -0.33 -13.94 -19.25
N ASP A 158 0.51 -13.04 -18.75
CA ASP A 158 1.84 -12.80 -19.27
C ASP A 158 2.71 -14.06 -19.15
N LYS A 159 2.95 -14.70 -20.29
CA LYS A 159 3.71 -15.96 -20.39
C LYS A 159 5.20 -15.83 -20.02
N THR A 160 5.69 -14.61 -19.89
CA THR A 160 7.07 -14.34 -19.43
C THR A 160 7.20 -14.40 -17.92
N LYS A 161 6.08 -14.46 -17.20
CA LYS A 161 6.01 -14.48 -15.73
C LYS A 161 5.80 -15.89 -15.19
N THR A 162 6.46 -16.16 -14.10
CA THR A 162 6.33 -17.42 -13.35
C THR A 162 5.14 -17.39 -12.42
N SER A 163 4.74 -18.54 -11.88
CA SER A 163 3.72 -18.61 -10.83
C SER A 163 4.15 -17.81 -9.60
N SER A 164 5.44 -17.82 -9.25
CA SER A 164 5.98 -17.08 -8.13
C SER A 164 5.87 -15.57 -8.33
N ASP A 165 6.06 -15.06 -9.55
CA ASP A 165 5.84 -13.64 -9.87
C ASP A 165 4.38 -13.24 -9.64
N VAL A 166 3.45 -14.09 -10.10
CA VAL A 166 2.01 -13.86 -9.92
C VAL A 166 1.63 -13.88 -8.45
N ASP A 167 2.13 -14.84 -7.69
CA ASP A 167 1.84 -14.97 -6.27
C ASP A 167 2.43 -13.80 -5.48
N ALA A 168 3.64 -13.35 -5.81
CA ALA A 168 4.27 -12.16 -5.23
C ALA A 168 3.47 -10.88 -5.52
N LYS A 169 2.93 -10.73 -6.73
CA LYS A 169 2.06 -9.61 -7.11
C LYS A 169 0.79 -9.55 -6.23
N TYR A 170 0.16 -10.69 -5.96
CA TYR A 170 -1.03 -10.72 -5.10
C TYR A 170 -0.67 -10.57 -3.62
N LEU A 171 0.48 -11.09 -3.17
CA LEU A 171 1.00 -10.81 -1.83
C LEU A 171 1.27 -9.31 -1.64
N ALA A 172 1.86 -8.65 -2.63
CA ALA A 172 2.06 -7.20 -2.58
C ALA A 172 0.73 -6.44 -2.40
N ARG A 173 -0.35 -6.88 -3.06
CA ARG A 173 -1.70 -6.31 -2.85
C ARG A 173 -2.22 -6.55 -1.44
N SER A 174 -2.01 -7.75 -0.88
CA SER A 174 -2.36 -8.04 0.51
C SER A 174 -1.60 -7.14 1.49
N ILE A 175 -0.31 -6.87 1.23
CA ILE A 175 0.49 -5.94 2.03
C ILE A 175 -0.06 -4.52 1.97
N VAL A 176 -0.47 -4.03 0.79
CA VAL A 176 -1.13 -2.72 0.66
C VAL A 176 -2.40 -2.67 1.52
N LEU A 177 -3.25 -3.69 1.42
CA LEU A 177 -4.50 -3.77 2.19
C LEU A 177 -4.24 -3.85 3.71
N MET A 178 -3.19 -4.55 4.14
CA MET A 178 -2.77 -4.54 5.55
C MET A 178 -2.49 -3.12 6.05
N TRP A 179 -1.74 -2.33 5.31
CA TRP A 179 -1.42 -0.96 5.72
C TRP A 179 -2.64 -0.04 5.72
N TYR A 180 -3.50 -0.16 4.71
CA TYR A 180 -4.66 0.73 4.61
C TYR A 180 -5.82 0.31 5.52
N LEU A 181 -6.08 -1.01 5.65
CA LEU A 181 -7.27 -1.54 6.32
C LEU A 181 -6.97 -2.35 7.59
N SER A 182 -5.69 -2.60 7.89
CA SER A 182 -5.25 -3.50 8.97
C SER A 182 -5.86 -4.90 8.87
N ALA A 183 -6.15 -5.32 7.65
CA ALA A 183 -6.80 -6.57 7.34
C ALA A 183 -5.97 -7.40 6.36
N TRP A 184 -5.89 -8.69 6.63
CA TRP A 184 -5.29 -9.65 5.74
C TRP A 184 -6.33 -10.17 4.75
N TYR A 185 -5.99 -10.06 3.48
CA TYR A 185 -6.71 -10.69 2.38
C TYR A 185 -5.80 -11.74 1.77
N GLU A 186 -6.26 -12.99 1.68
CA GLU A 186 -5.46 -14.06 1.10
C GLU A 186 -5.09 -13.75 -0.36
N PRO A 187 -3.80 -13.84 -0.74
CA PRO A 187 -3.37 -13.58 -2.12
C PRO A 187 -4.12 -14.41 -3.17
N THR A 188 -4.39 -15.69 -2.86
CA THR A 188 -5.17 -16.58 -3.73
C THR A 188 -6.61 -16.13 -3.89
N GLU A 189 -7.22 -15.62 -2.82
CA GLU A 189 -8.59 -15.07 -2.85
C GLU A 189 -8.64 -13.78 -3.69
N LEU A 190 -7.65 -12.90 -3.57
CA LEU A 190 -7.55 -11.70 -4.41
C LEU A 190 -7.36 -12.03 -5.90
N LYS A 191 -6.62 -13.11 -6.18
CA LYS A 191 -6.43 -13.62 -7.55
C LYS A 191 -7.73 -14.16 -8.12
N ALA A 192 -8.47 -14.95 -7.34
CA ALA A 192 -9.78 -15.48 -7.72
C ALA A 192 -10.79 -14.34 -7.95
N LEU A 193 -10.87 -13.41 -7.02
CA LEU A 193 -11.76 -12.25 -7.08
C LEU A 193 -11.59 -11.45 -8.37
N ARG A 194 -10.35 -11.22 -8.82
CA ARG A 194 -10.10 -10.51 -10.09
C ARG A 194 -10.76 -11.19 -11.29
N LYS A 195 -10.82 -12.52 -11.30
CA LYS A 195 -11.44 -13.30 -12.37
C LYS A 195 -12.96 -13.35 -12.26
N GLU A 196 -13.48 -13.31 -11.05
CA GLU A 196 -14.90 -13.48 -10.76
C GLU A 196 -15.68 -12.15 -10.78
N LEU A 197 -15.08 -11.02 -10.39
CA LEU A 197 -15.74 -9.71 -10.37
C LEU A 197 -16.45 -9.31 -11.67
N PRO A 198 -15.96 -9.63 -12.88
CA PRO A 198 -16.67 -9.33 -14.11
C PRO A 198 -18.01 -10.09 -14.24
N GLN A 199 -18.12 -11.28 -13.63
CA GLN A 199 -19.31 -12.13 -13.65
C GLN A 199 -20.19 -11.90 -12.42
N ASP A 200 -19.59 -11.63 -11.26
CA ASP A 200 -20.28 -11.34 -10.01
C ASP A 200 -19.73 -10.08 -9.33
N PRO A 201 -20.24 -8.90 -9.66
CA PRO A 201 -19.77 -7.64 -9.06
C PRO A 201 -20.11 -7.51 -7.56
N THR A 202 -20.95 -8.39 -7.02
CA THR A 202 -21.34 -8.37 -5.60
C THR A 202 -20.38 -9.19 -4.72
N ARG A 203 -19.49 -9.98 -5.34
CA ARG A 203 -18.54 -10.80 -4.62
C ARG A 203 -17.56 -9.93 -3.81
N THR A 204 -17.48 -10.23 -2.54
CA THR A 204 -16.53 -9.59 -1.61
C THR A 204 -15.48 -10.61 -1.16
N PRO A 205 -14.19 -10.23 -1.11
CA PRO A 205 -13.15 -11.13 -0.62
C PRO A 205 -13.30 -11.33 0.88
N LYS A 206 -12.96 -12.52 1.35
CA LYS A 206 -12.83 -12.79 2.77
C LYS A 206 -11.57 -12.08 3.30
N PHE A 207 -11.68 -11.54 4.49
CA PHE A 207 -10.56 -10.90 5.17
C PHE A 207 -10.54 -11.25 6.65
N GLN A 208 -9.38 -11.05 7.25
CA GLN A 208 -9.18 -11.22 8.69
C GLN A 208 -8.47 -9.98 9.23
N ILE A 209 -9.01 -9.36 10.28
CA ILE A 209 -8.34 -8.28 11.01
C ILE A 209 -7.10 -8.85 11.68
N ILE A 210 -5.94 -8.20 11.49
CA ILE A 210 -4.66 -8.68 12.02
C ILE A 210 -4.64 -8.61 13.53
N SER A 211 -4.93 -7.43 14.07
CA SER A 211 -5.08 -7.23 15.49
C SER A 211 -5.90 -5.97 15.79
N PRO A 212 -6.50 -5.85 16.98
CA PRO A 212 -7.13 -4.62 17.44
C PRO A 212 -6.17 -3.41 17.38
N LYS A 213 -4.92 -3.63 17.77
CA LYS A 213 -3.86 -2.64 17.76
C LYS A 213 -3.55 -2.15 16.33
N ALA A 214 -3.43 -3.06 15.37
CA ALA A 214 -3.24 -2.72 13.97
C ALA A 214 -4.45 -1.94 13.43
N TYR A 215 -5.67 -2.34 13.79
CA TYR A 215 -6.89 -1.69 13.35
C TYR A 215 -6.93 -0.19 13.68
N THR A 216 -6.52 0.19 14.90
CA THR A 216 -6.47 1.61 15.30
C THR A 216 -5.43 2.42 14.52
N GLN A 217 -4.49 1.77 13.86
CA GLN A 217 -3.41 2.38 13.08
C GLN A 217 -3.64 2.31 11.56
N ALA A 218 -4.81 1.83 11.13
CA ALA A 218 -5.15 1.72 9.72
C ALA A 218 -5.03 3.08 9.00
N TRP A 219 -4.28 3.12 7.91
CA TRP A 219 -4.08 4.37 7.17
C TRP A 219 -5.35 4.92 6.56
N ALA A 220 -6.31 4.09 6.20
CA ALA A 220 -7.62 4.54 5.71
C ALA A 220 -8.33 5.42 6.75
N LEU A 221 -8.26 5.07 8.04
CA LEU A 221 -8.85 5.88 9.11
C LEU A 221 -8.13 7.22 9.25
N ARG A 222 -6.79 7.22 9.16
CA ARG A 222 -5.98 8.45 9.24
C ARG A 222 -6.25 9.38 8.06
N VAL A 223 -6.23 8.85 6.83
CA VAL A 223 -6.49 9.63 5.62
C VAL A 223 -7.94 10.15 5.59
N ALA A 224 -8.90 9.35 6.04
CA ALA A 224 -10.30 9.75 6.15
C ALA A 224 -10.56 10.68 7.35
N GLN A 225 -9.55 10.91 8.20
CA GLN A 225 -9.69 11.64 9.47
C GLN A 225 -10.81 11.04 10.35
N ALA A 226 -10.96 9.72 10.28
CA ALA A 226 -12.02 8.98 10.94
C ALA A 226 -11.53 8.38 12.26
N HIS A 227 -12.42 8.34 13.23
CA HIS A 227 -12.18 7.64 14.48
C HIS A 227 -12.35 6.12 14.29
N PRO A 228 -11.47 5.27 14.83
CA PRO A 228 -11.65 3.82 14.79
C PRO A 228 -12.95 3.42 15.53
N MET A 229 -13.90 2.85 14.78
CA MET A 229 -15.17 2.42 15.36
C MET A 229 -14.99 1.26 16.35
N GLY A 230 -15.65 1.34 17.50
CA GLY A 230 -15.60 0.28 18.50
C GLY A 230 -14.36 0.29 19.39
N PHE A 231 -13.47 1.26 19.24
CA PHE A 231 -12.26 1.40 20.06
C PHE A 231 -12.42 2.56 21.05
N SER A 232 -12.49 2.23 22.34
CA SER A 232 -12.60 3.21 23.43
C SER A 232 -11.28 3.46 24.18
N GLU A 233 -10.15 2.97 23.67
CA GLU A 233 -8.83 3.27 24.26
C GLU A 233 -8.43 4.74 24.12
N MET A 234 -9.13 5.47 23.26
CA MET A 234 -8.98 6.91 23.14
C MET A 234 -9.68 7.61 24.29
N GLN A 235 -9.07 8.70 24.75
CA GLN A 235 -9.62 9.55 25.80
C GLN A 235 -11.04 9.99 25.45
N PHE A 236 -11.94 9.96 26.44
CA PHE A 236 -13.33 10.42 26.27
C PHE A 236 -13.36 11.81 25.62
N GLY A 237 -14.20 11.98 24.62
CA GLY A 237 -14.29 13.22 23.85
C GLY A 237 -13.21 13.40 22.76
N TYR A 238 -12.42 12.38 22.47
CA TYR A 238 -11.43 12.43 21.39
C TYR A 238 -12.02 12.90 20.04
N TRP A 239 -13.22 12.45 19.73
CA TRP A 239 -13.97 12.87 18.52
C TRP A 239 -14.35 14.35 18.48
N THR A 240 -14.26 15.07 19.59
CA THR A 240 -14.52 16.52 19.63
C THR A 240 -13.31 17.35 19.26
N ARG A 241 -12.14 16.73 19.13
CA ARG A 241 -10.92 17.40 18.67
C ARG A 241 -10.96 17.53 17.16
N PRO A 242 -10.44 18.64 16.61
CA PRO A 242 -10.29 18.73 15.16
C PRO A 242 -9.42 17.56 14.67
N PRO A 243 -9.74 16.98 13.51
CA PRO A 243 -8.91 15.95 12.91
C PRO A 243 -7.52 16.49 12.61
N ASN A 244 -6.52 15.62 12.62
CA ASN A 244 -5.18 15.98 12.21
C ASN A 244 -5.18 16.45 10.75
N ASP A 245 -4.31 17.40 10.42
CA ASP A 245 -4.17 17.84 9.03
C ASP A 245 -3.73 16.66 8.16
N ILE A 246 -4.32 16.56 6.97
CA ILE A 246 -3.96 15.52 6.00
C ILE A 246 -2.46 15.58 5.64
N HIS A 247 -1.87 16.76 5.63
CA HIS A 247 -0.43 16.96 5.41
C HIS A 247 0.44 16.30 6.47
N ASP A 248 -0.10 16.04 7.66
CA ASP A 248 0.61 15.27 8.69
C ASP A 248 0.79 13.79 8.28
N PHE A 249 0.01 13.29 7.34
CA PHE A 249 -0.04 11.89 6.91
C PHE A 249 0.57 11.66 5.52
N ILE A 250 0.27 12.54 4.56
CA ILE A 250 0.89 12.51 3.24
C ILE A 250 2.20 13.29 3.33
N GLY A 251 3.30 12.55 3.41
CA GLY A 251 4.62 13.08 3.64
C GLY A 251 4.99 14.26 2.75
N GLY A 252 5.50 15.28 3.38
CA GLY A 252 6.34 16.29 2.76
C GLY A 252 7.79 15.79 2.71
#